data_a622a462e9999a5169f03995901d3b74
#
_entry.id   a622a462e9999a5169f03995901d3b74
#
_cell.length_a   1.000
_cell.length_b   1.000
_cell.length_c   1.000
_cell.angle_alpha   90.00
_cell.angle_beta   90.00
_cell.angle_gamma   90.00
#
_symmetry.space_group_name_H-M   'P 1'
#
loop_
_entity.id
_entity.type
_entity.pdbx_description
1 polymer ?
#
loop_
_entity_poly.entity_id
_entity_poly.type
_entity_poly.pdbx_seq_one_letter_code
_entity_poly.pdbx_strand_id
1 'polypeptide(L)'
;MQLSKIRIKNYRLLIDTELDVDEKTTLIVGRNNTAKTSCMQCINTVINGNAFSYNDYPLSKRQNFCDKILEFMEKKIEYEELCKQIDIISVEFIVDYSLDEPDDNLGALSPFIIDVDVDTTTAIVRAEYRLKTEEKALRDLFEKSCYDINGNFSPDVQEVHSLISEKFENIFELTLYAVNPKNICDRQIKTKKEVSDLF
;
A
#
# COMPACT_ATOMS: atom_id res chain seq x y z
N MET A 1 -16.63 -14.96 -12.06
CA MET A 1 -15.63 -14.13 -11.34
C MET A 1 -16.03 -12.68 -11.45
N GLN A 2 -16.12 -11.94 -10.34
CA GLN A 2 -16.54 -10.55 -10.30
C GLN A 2 -15.71 -9.77 -9.26
N LEU A 3 -15.16 -8.61 -9.64
CA LEU A 3 -14.62 -7.67 -8.67
C LEU A 3 -15.82 -7.06 -7.92
N SER A 4 -15.93 -7.34 -6.62
CA SER A 4 -17.08 -6.90 -5.82
C SER A 4 -16.81 -5.65 -5.00
N LYS A 5 -15.53 -5.45 -4.60
CA LYS A 5 -15.19 -4.34 -3.72
C LYS A 5 -13.74 -3.90 -3.86
N ILE A 6 -13.49 -2.61 -3.69
CA ILE A 6 -12.16 -2.03 -3.61
C ILE A 6 -12.04 -1.25 -2.30
N ARG A 7 -10.98 -1.49 -1.54
CA ARG A 7 -10.64 -0.69 -0.35
C ARG A 7 -9.33 0.04 -0.58
N ILE A 8 -9.32 1.34 -0.27
CA ILE A 8 -8.15 2.20 -0.42
C ILE A 8 -7.84 2.84 0.92
N LYS A 9 -6.59 2.72 1.37
CA LYS A 9 -6.11 3.35 2.60
C LYS A 9 -4.92 4.25 2.33
N ASN A 10 -4.91 5.39 3.01
CA ASN A 10 -3.80 6.33 3.05
C ASN A 10 -3.34 6.85 1.67
N TYR A 11 -4.28 7.10 0.77
CA TYR A 11 -3.99 7.70 -0.53
C TYR A 11 -4.63 9.09 -0.67
N ARG A 12 -3.83 10.16 -0.65
CA ARG A 12 -4.29 11.56 -0.73
C ARG A 12 -5.39 11.84 0.31
N LEU A 13 -6.63 12.11 -0.14
CA LEU A 13 -7.81 12.32 0.72
C LEU A 13 -8.53 11.01 1.10
N LEU A 14 -8.14 9.89 0.50
CA LEU A 14 -8.73 8.57 0.76
C LEU A 14 -7.97 7.93 1.94
N ILE A 15 -8.40 8.22 3.16
CA ILE A 15 -7.74 7.73 4.38
C ILE A 15 -8.14 6.29 4.67
N ASP A 16 -9.44 5.99 4.61
CA ASP A 16 -10.01 4.64 4.68
C ASP A 16 -11.32 4.68 3.91
N THR A 17 -11.29 4.18 2.69
CA THR A 17 -12.40 4.31 1.74
C THR A 17 -12.70 2.96 1.14
N GLU A 18 -13.97 2.63 1.08
CA GLU A 18 -14.49 1.43 0.47
C GLU A 18 -15.41 1.79 -0.70
N LEU A 19 -15.28 1.07 -1.81
CA LEU A 19 -16.07 1.21 -3.01
C LEU A 19 -16.66 -0.15 -3.36
N ASP A 20 -17.97 -0.27 -3.36
CA ASP A 20 -18.67 -1.41 -3.92
C ASP A 20 -18.66 -1.32 -5.46
N VAL A 21 -18.40 -2.45 -6.11
CA VAL A 21 -18.28 -2.53 -7.56
C VAL A 21 -19.39 -3.41 -8.11
N ASP A 22 -20.20 -2.84 -9.00
CA ASP A 22 -21.27 -3.57 -9.69
C ASP A 22 -20.72 -4.43 -10.82
N GLU A 23 -21.43 -5.50 -11.16
CA GLU A 23 -21.06 -6.47 -12.19
C GLU A 23 -20.79 -5.83 -13.56
N LYS A 24 -21.63 -4.87 -13.96
CA LYS A 24 -21.57 -4.27 -15.30
C LYS A 24 -20.96 -2.88 -15.33
N THR A 25 -21.38 -2.02 -14.42
CA THR A 25 -20.98 -0.62 -14.45
C THR A 25 -21.12 0.01 -13.07
N THR A 26 -20.03 0.54 -12.56
CA THR A 26 -20.03 1.35 -11.33
C THR A 26 -19.86 2.81 -11.70
N LEU A 27 -20.81 3.65 -11.27
CA LEU A 27 -20.76 5.08 -11.48
C LEU A 27 -20.36 5.82 -10.22
N ILE A 28 -19.17 6.43 -10.22
CA ILE A 28 -18.70 7.25 -9.10
C ILE A 28 -19.16 8.68 -9.28
N VAL A 29 -20.13 9.11 -8.49
CA VAL A 29 -20.68 10.46 -8.51
C VAL A 29 -20.32 11.25 -7.26
N GLY A 30 -20.25 12.54 -7.37
CA GLY A 30 -19.98 13.42 -6.23
C GLY A 30 -19.60 14.83 -6.66
N ARG A 31 -19.54 15.75 -5.70
CA ARG A 31 -19.11 17.14 -5.95
C ARG A 31 -17.67 17.18 -6.41
N ASN A 32 -17.25 18.31 -7.01
CA ASN A 32 -15.84 18.52 -7.31
C ASN A 32 -15.03 18.48 -6.01
N ASN A 33 -13.78 17.97 -6.12
CA ASN A 33 -12.87 17.82 -4.99
C ASN A 33 -13.27 16.76 -3.93
N THR A 34 -14.06 15.75 -4.31
CA THR A 34 -14.42 14.61 -3.44
C THR A 34 -13.60 13.35 -3.71
N ALA A 35 -12.37 13.52 -4.18
CA ALA A 35 -11.40 12.43 -4.44
C ALA A 35 -11.80 11.37 -5.49
N LYS A 36 -12.85 11.61 -6.32
CA LYS A 36 -13.23 10.67 -7.40
C LYS A 36 -12.07 10.35 -8.35
N THR A 37 -11.40 11.39 -8.85
CA THR A 37 -10.22 11.24 -9.73
C THR A 37 -9.07 10.56 -9.00
N SER A 38 -8.87 10.86 -7.71
CA SER A 38 -7.85 10.20 -6.89
C SER A 38 -8.12 8.71 -6.75
N CYS A 39 -9.38 8.30 -6.56
CA CYS A 39 -9.75 6.90 -6.50
C CYS A 39 -9.33 6.16 -7.80
N MET A 40 -9.71 6.68 -8.96
CA MET A 40 -9.35 6.07 -10.25
C MET A 40 -7.84 6.08 -10.51
N GLN A 41 -7.15 7.16 -10.13
CA GLN A 41 -5.69 7.22 -10.26
C GLN A 41 -4.99 6.19 -9.36
N CYS A 42 -5.45 6.02 -8.12
CA CYS A 42 -4.91 5.03 -7.19
C CYS A 42 -5.03 3.61 -7.76
N ILE A 43 -6.22 3.24 -8.24
CA ILE A 43 -6.50 1.94 -8.86
C ILE A 43 -5.59 1.72 -10.07
N ASN A 44 -5.52 2.68 -10.99
CA ASN A 44 -4.68 2.59 -12.18
C ASN A 44 -3.19 2.47 -11.85
N THR A 45 -2.72 3.18 -10.81
CA THR A 45 -1.31 3.09 -10.37
C THR A 45 -0.97 1.66 -9.93
N VAL A 46 -1.86 1.03 -9.14
CA VAL A 46 -1.66 -0.35 -8.68
C VAL A 46 -1.71 -1.35 -9.82
N ILE A 47 -2.75 -1.29 -10.67
CA ILE A 47 -2.92 -2.24 -11.79
C ILE A 47 -1.72 -2.19 -12.75
N ASN A 48 -1.21 -0.99 -13.04
CA ASN A 48 -0.03 -0.81 -13.88
C ASN A 48 1.30 -1.09 -13.17
N GLY A 49 1.27 -1.39 -11.87
CA GLY A 49 2.47 -1.65 -11.06
C GLY A 49 3.41 -0.45 -10.93
N ASN A 50 2.87 0.76 -11.04
CA ASN A 50 3.63 2.00 -10.91
C ASN A 50 3.91 2.34 -9.44
N ALA A 51 4.96 3.14 -9.20
CA ALA A 51 5.26 3.68 -7.89
C ALA A 51 4.28 4.82 -7.52
N PHE A 52 4.04 4.97 -6.22
CA PHE A 52 3.40 6.16 -5.67
C PHE A 52 4.44 7.23 -5.35
N SER A 53 4.09 8.49 -5.55
CA SER A 53 4.92 9.63 -5.16
C SER A 53 4.60 10.09 -3.73
N TYR A 54 5.48 10.92 -3.16
CA TYR A 54 5.21 11.54 -1.86
C TYR A 54 3.94 12.41 -1.86
N ASN A 55 3.56 12.96 -3.02
CA ASN A 55 2.31 13.73 -3.16
C ASN A 55 1.06 12.86 -3.06
N ASP A 56 1.18 11.57 -3.26
CA ASP A 56 0.09 10.60 -3.09
C ASP A 56 -0.10 10.19 -1.63
N TYR A 57 0.91 10.43 -0.78
CA TYR A 57 0.81 10.19 0.66
C TYR A 57 -0.04 11.28 1.34
N PRO A 58 -0.95 10.93 2.28
CA PRO A 58 -1.86 11.89 2.90
C PRO A 58 -1.15 13.02 3.61
N LEU A 59 -1.53 14.24 3.32
CA LEU A 59 -0.94 15.43 3.94
C LEU A 59 -1.02 15.37 5.49
N SER A 60 -2.15 14.88 6.01
CA SER A 60 -2.38 14.75 7.46
C SER A 60 -1.45 13.76 8.17
N LYS A 61 -0.79 12.87 7.41
CA LYS A 61 0.09 11.82 7.95
C LYS A 61 1.58 12.08 7.72
N ARG A 62 1.92 13.10 6.96
CA ARG A 62 3.32 13.42 6.62
C ARG A 62 4.15 13.81 7.84
N GLN A 63 3.54 14.55 8.78
CA GLN A 63 4.23 14.92 10.02
C GLN A 63 4.52 13.67 10.87
N ASN A 64 3.52 12.80 11.08
CA ASN A 64 3.71 11.56 11.80
C ASN A 64 4.81 10.68 11.18
N PHE A 65 4.88 10.63 9.85
CA PHE A 65 5.94 9.89 9.18
C PHE A 65 7.33 10.47 9.49
N CYS A 66 7.48 11.78 9.41
CA CYS A 66 8.73 12.45 9.78
C CYS A 66 9.11 12.18 11.23
N ASP A 67 8.15 12.30 12.15
CA ASP A 67 8.36 12.07 13.57
C ASP A 67 8.83 10.63 13.84
N LYS A 68 8.27 9.62 13.14
CA LYS A 68 8.70 8.23 13.27
C LYS A 68 10.10 7.98 12.73
N ILE A 69 10.50 8.64 11.64
CA ILE A 69 11.89 8.59 11.18
C ILE A 69 12.83 9.19 12.22
N LEU A 70 12.46 10.31 12.82
CA LEU A 70 13.28 10.95 13.88
C LEU A 70 13.40 10.06 15.13
N GLU A 71 12.30 9.46 15.59
CA GLU A 71 12.33 8.48 16.71
C GLU A 71 13.25 7.30 16.42
N PHE A 72 13.21 6.79 15.19
CA PHE A 72 14.11 5.71 14.74
C PHE A 72 15.57 6.17 14.70
N MET A 73 15.87 7.34 14.17
CA MET A 73 17.23 7.88 14.11
C MET A 73 17.78 8.14 15.52
N GLU A 74 16.95 8.63 16.44
CA GLU A 74 17.31 8.84 17.86
C GLU A 74 17.45 7.52 18.65
N LYS A 75 17.16 6.36 18.01
CA LYS A 75 17.16 5.01 18.61
C LYS A 75 16.11 4.82 19.71
N LYS A 76 15.01 5.55 19.62
CA LYS A 76 13.84 5.37 20.51
C LYS A 76 12.97 4.19 20.11
N ILE A 77 12.96 3.86 18.80
CA ILE A 77 12.27 2.70 18.26
C ILE A 77 13.21 1.91 17.35
N GLU A 78 13.01 0.60 17.30
CA GLU A 78 13.73 -0.31 16.42
C GLU A 78 13.13 -0.28 15.00
N TYR A 79 13.89 -0.77 14.01
CA TYR A 79 13.45 -0.79 12.61
C TYR A 79 12.14 -1.56 12.38
N GLU A 80 11.96 -2.68 13.07
CA GLU A 80 10.72 -3.47 12.97
C GLU A 80 9.49 -2.70 13.48
N GLU A 81 9.69 -1.90 14.54
CA GLU A 81 8.63 -1.06 15.11
C GLU A 81 8.33 0.13 14.18
N LEU A 82 9.36 0.75 13.59
CA LEU A 82 9.19 1.76 12.55
C LEU A 82 8.32 1.24 11.41
N CYS A 83 8.63 0.04 10.87
CA CYS A 83 7.86 -0.58 9.79
C CYS A 83 6.38 -0.81 10.14
N LYS A 84 6.06 -1.02 11.42
CA LYS A 84 4.68 -1.20 11.89
C LYS A 84 3.95 0.12 12.11
N GLN A 85 4.67 1.17 12.52
CA GLN A 85 4.09 2.47 12.90
C GLN A 85 3.93 3.42 11.72
N ILE A 86 4.66 3.20 10.61
CA ILE A 86 4.46 4.01 9.41
C ILE A 86 3.15 3.60 8.73
N ASP A 87 2.30 4.58 8.53
CA ASP A 87 1.08 4.41 7.71
C ASP A 87 1.46 4.14 6.25
N ILE A 88 1.06 3.01 5.72
CA ILE A 88 1.32 2.63 4.33
C ILE A 88 0.12 2.93 3.43
N ILE A 89 0.38 3.26 2.15
CA ILE A 89 -0.68 3.26 1.14
C ILE A 89 -1.02 1.81 0.84
N SER A 90 -2.30 1.44 0.92
CA SER A 90 -2.75 0.10 0.54
C SER A 90 -4.03 0.12 -0.26
N VAL A 91 -4.13 -0.83 -1.19
CA VAL A 91 -5.33 -1.07 -2.00
C VAL A 91 -5.67 -2.55 -1.94
N GLU A 92 -6.91 -2.88 -1.64
CA GLU A 92 -7.42 -4.24 -1.68
C GLU A 92 -8.47 -4.35 -2.79
N PHE A 93 -8.33 -5.38 -3.60
CA PHE A 93 -9.33 -5.81 -4.57
C PHE A 93 -9.97 -7.10 -4.04
N ILE A 94 -11.27 -7.07 -3.80
CA ILE A 94 -12.03 -8.20 -3.31
C ILE A 94 -12.81 -8.76 -4.50
N VAL A 95 -12.47 -9.99 -4.87
CA VAL A 95 -13.01 -10.68 -6.03
C VAL A 95 -13.86 -11.84 -5.55
N ASP A 96 -15.14 -11.83 -5.90
CA ASP A 96 -16.04 -12.95 -5.68
C ASP A 96 -15.98 -13.91 -6.86
N TYR A 97 -15.89 -15.20 -6.56
CA TYR A 97 -15.96 -16.28 -7.54
C TYR A 97 -16.92 -17.35 -7.06
N SER A 98 -17.73 -17.86 -7.97
CA SER A 98 -18.62 -18.98 -7.70
C SER A 98 -17.99 -20.25 -8.28
N LEU A 99 -18.09 -21.35 -7.55
CA LEU A 99 -17.73 -22.69 -8.03
C LEU A 99 -18.90 -23.38 -8.73
N ASP A 100 -20.04 -22.70 -8.89
CA ASP A 100 -21.26 -23.25 -9.45
C ASP A 100 -21.19 -23.53 -10.96
N GLU A 101 -20.23 -22.93 -11.66
CA GLU A 101 -19.96 -23.17 -13.07
C GLU A 101 -18.64 -23.96 -13.23
N PRO A 102 -18.71 -25.29 -13.50
CA PRO A 102 -17.52 -26.16 -13.58
C PRO A 102 -16.51 -25.76 -14.66
N ASP A 103 -16.94 -24.98 -15.65
CA ASP A 103 -16.13 -24.50 -16.77
C ASP A 103 -15.56 -23.09 -16.57
N ASP A 104 -15.89 -22.43 -15.46
CA ASP A 104 -15.27 -21.13 -15.13
C ASP A 104 -13.80 -21.35 -14.78
N ASN A 105 -13.00 -21.11 -15.78
CA ASN A 105 -11.56 -21.17 -15.68
C ASN A 105 -11.11 -20.08 -14.72
N LEU A 106 -10.86 -20.41 -13.45
CA LEU A 106 -10.31 -19.51 -12.45
C LEU A 106 -8.97 -18.89 -12.87
N GLY A 107 -8.35 -19.42 -13.94
CA GLY A 107 -7.26 -18.90 -14.73
C GLY A 107 -6.34 -17.93 -13.98
N ALA A 108 -6.50 -16.66 -14.28
CA ALA A 108 -5.70 -15.58 -13.71
C ALA A 108 -5.97 -15.35 -12.20
N LEU A 109 -7.12 -15.77 -11.67
CA LEU A 109 -7.43 -15.65 -10.22
C LEU A 109 -6.80 -16.78 -9.39
N SER A 110 -6.54 -17.94 -9.99
CA SER A 110 -6.02 -19.12 -9.27
C SER A 110 -4.82 -18.84 -8.35
N PRO A 111 -3.81 -18.02 -8.74
CA PRO A 111 -2.69 -17.69 -7.85
C PRO A 111 -3.10 -16.94 -6.58
N PHE A 112 -4.27 -16.32 -6.55
CA PHE A 112 -4.76 -15.49 -5.43
C PHE A 112 -5.70 -16.24 -4.50
N ILE A 113 -6.12 -17.46 -4.85
CA ILE A 113 -6.92 -18.32 -4.01
C ILE A 113 -5.97 -19.11 -3.10
N ILE A 114 -5.80 -18.66 -1.86
CA ILE A 114 -4.92 -19.30 -0.88
C ILE A 114 -5.68 -20.10 0.19
N ASP A 115 -6.99 -19.85 0.31
CA ASP A 115 -7.88 -20.65 1.13
C ASP A 115 -8.62 -21.66 0.24
N VAL A 116 -8.38 -22.94 0.46
CA VAL A 116 -9.03 -24.04 -0.27
C VAL A 116 -10.32 -24.52 0.42
N ASP A 117 -10.86 -23.72 1.35
CA ASP A 117 -12.12 -24.05 1.99
C ASP A 117 -13.28 -23.89 0.99
N VAL A 118 -14.09 -24.95 0.87
CA VAL A 118 -15.22 -25.02 -0.08
C VAL A 118 -16.26 -23.92 0.13
N ASP A 119 -16.35 -23.41 1.37
CA ASP A 119 -17.30 -22.34 1.73
C ASP A 119 -16.75 -20.94 1.42
N THR A 120 -15.51 -20.83 0.97
CA THR A 120 -14.88 -19.53 0.65
C THR A 120 -14.93 -19.29 -0.86
N THR A 121 -15.70 -18.30 -1.28
CA THR A 121 -15.85 -17.88 -2.68
C THR A 121 -15.25 -16.50 -2.95
N THR A 122 -14.34 -16.06 -2.09
CA THR A 122 -13.73 -14.72 -2.15
C THR A 122 -12.21 -14.81 -2.18
N ALA A 123 -11.59 -14.11 -3.11
CA ALA A 123 -10.15 -13.90 -3.14
C ALA A 123 -9.82 -12.41 -2.87
N ILE A 124 -8.75 -12.16 -2.13
CA ILE A 124 -8.28 -10.80 -1.83
C ILE A 124 -6.89 -10.60 -2.42
N VAL A 125 -6.80 -9.63 -3.32
CA VAL A 125 -5.54 -9.11 -3.85
C VAL A 125 -5.22 -7.81 -3.16
N ARG A 126 -4.12 -7.75 -2.40
CA ARG A 126 -3.71 -6.55 -1.66
C ARG A 126 -2.39 -6.01 -2.20
N ALA A 127 -2.40 -4.73 -2.54
CA ALA A 127 -1.23 -3.95 -2.87
C ALA A 127 -0.86 -3.07 -1.67
N GLU A 128 0.40 -3.14 -1.22
CA GLU A 128 0.94 -2.32 -0.13
C GLU A 128 2.18 -1.59 -0.60
N TYR A 129 2.22 -0.26 -0.45
CA TYR A 129 3.41 0.54 -0.71
C TYR A 129 4.20 0.67 0.58
N ARG A 130 5.24 -0.17 0.73
CA ARG A 130 5.96 -0.43 1.99
C ARG A 130 7.39 0.04 1.94
N LEU A 131 8.00 0.22 3.11
CA LEU A 131 9.44 0.38 3.23
C LEU A 131 10.16 -0.83 2.62
N LYS A 132 11.04 -0.58 1.64
CA LYS A 132 11.92 -1.57 1.02
C LYS A 132 13.36 -1.46 1.48
N THR A 133 13.73 -0.28 1.97
CA THR A 133 15.10 0.06 2.33
C THR A 133 15.51 -0.70 3.59
N GLU A 134 16.62 -1.38 3.55
CA GLU A 134 17.19 -2.02 4.74
C GLU A 134 17.54 -1.00 5.82
N GLU A 135 17.48 -1.43 7.08
CA GLU A 135 17.74 -0.57 8.25
C GLU A 135 19.00 0.29 8.10
N LYS A 136 20.13 -0.34 7.71
CA LYS A 136 21.41 0.35 7.56
C LYS A 136 21.33 1.46 6.50
N ALA A 137 20.78 1.14 5.33
CA ALA A 137 20.66 2.11 4.24
C ALA A 137 19.70 3.26 4.58
N LEU A 138 18.67 2.98 5.39
CA LEU A 138 17.77 4.02 5.89
C LEU A 138 18.49 4.93 6.90
N ARG A 139 19.29 4.38 7.82
CA ARG A 139 20.14 5.17 8.73
C ARG A 139 21.14 6.02 7.97
N ASP A 140 21.88 5.44 7.03
CA ASP A 140 22.87 6.15 6.21
C ASP A 140 22.25 7.33 5.44
N LEU A 141 20.99 7.17 4.98
CA LEU A 141 20.25 8.22 4.27
C LEU A 141 20.00 9.46 5.14
N PHE A 142 19.63 9.28 6.40
CA PHE A 142 19.24 10.36 7.31
C PHE A 142 20.36 10.79 8.27
N GLU A 143 21.52 10.11 8.27
CA GLU A 143 22.59 10.35 9.25
C GLU A 143 23.03 11.81 9.29
N LYS A 144 23.30 12.41 8.12
CA LYS A 144 23.80 13.79 8.03
C LYS A 144 22.77 14.84 8.47
N SER A 145 21.47 14.56 8.30
CA SER A 145 20.39 15.45 8.66
C SER A 145 19.94 15.29 10.12
N CYS A 146 20.38 14.20 10.78
CA CYS A 146 19.99 13.88 12.15
C CYS A 146 21.11 14.04 13.19
N TYR A 147 22.40 14.05 12.76
CA TYR A 147 23.53 14.14 13.69
C TYR A 147 24.49 15.24 13.33
N ASP A 148 25.02 15.92 14.36
CA ASP A 148 26.07 16.93 14.20
C ASP A 148 27.45 16.29 13.95
N ILE A 149 28.48 17.14 13.71
CA ILE A 149 29.85 16.69 13.45
C ILE A 149 30.50 15.95 14.64
N ASN A 150 29.93 16.06 15.84
CA ASN A 150 30.38 15.40 17.05
C ASN A 150 29.60 14.08 17.31
N GLY A 151 28.63 13.74 16.44
CA GLY A 151 27.78 12.57 16.57
C GLY A 151 26.63 12.73 17.57
N ASN A 152 26.30 13.97 17.98
CA ASN A 152 25.13 14.20 18.82
C ASN A 152 23.87 14.29 17.95
N PHE A 153 22.76 13.73 18.46
CA PHE A 153 21.46 13.84 17.80
C PHE A 153 20.97 15.31 17.82
N SER A 154 20.94 15.91 16.64
CA SER A 154 20.55 17.31 16.42
C SER A 154 19.88 17.45 15.04
N PRO A 155 18.60 16.97 14.93
CA PRO A 155 17.97 16.83 13.62
C PRO A 155 17.59 18.17 13.00
N ASP A 156 17.91 18.34 11.71
CA ASP A 156 17.29 19.33 10.86
C ASP A 156 15.98 18.76 10.29
N VAL A 157 14.87 19.09 10.94
CA VAL A 157 13.53 18.56 10.59
C VAL A 157 13.13 18.94 9.16
N GLN A 158 13.53 20.11 8.67
CA GLN A 158 13.20 20.55 7.31
C GLN A 158 13.96 19.75 6.27
N GLU A 159 15.24 19.47 6.53
CA GLU A 159 16.05 18.63 5.66
C GLU A 159 15.55 17.18 5.66
N VAL A 160 15.18 16.62 6.81
CA VAL A 160 14.56 15.30 6.90
C VAL A 160 13.26 15.21 6.08
N HIS A 161 12.39 16.21 6.17
CA HIS A 161 11.18 16.30 5.34
C HIS A 161 11.50 16.36 3.84
N SER A 162 12.49 17.14 3.44
CA SER A 162 12.93 17.24 2.04
C SER A 162 13.45 15.90 1.53
N LEU A 163 14.30 15.22 2.31
CA LEU A 163 14.83 13.91 1.97
C LEU A 163 13.75 12.85 1.83
N ILE A 164 12.77 12.83 2.74
CA ILE A 164 11.62 11.94 2.62
C ILE A 164 10.90 12.18 1.29
N SER A 165 10.62 13.44 0.95
CA SER A 165 9.91 13.79 -0.28
C SER A 165 10.70 13.41 -1.54
N GLU A 166 12.00 13.70 -1.57
CA GLU A 166 12.86 13.45 -2.72
C GLU A 166 13.15 11.96 -2.94
N LYS A 167 13.27 11.21 -1.85
CA LYS A 167 13.68 9.80 -1.89
C LYS A 167 12.53 8.82 -1.68
N PHE A 168 11.28 9.31 -1.63
CA PHE A 168 10.11 8.49 -1.33
C PHE A 168 10.03 7.20 -2.15
N GLU A 169 10.18 7.31 -3.48
CA GLU A 169 10.17 6.15 -4.39
C GLU A 169 11.38 5.22 -4.20
N ASN A 170 12.48 5.73 -3.64
CA ASN A 170 13.66 4.93 -3.33
C ASN A 170 13.53 4.21 -1.97
N ILE A 171 12.76 4.79 -1.06
CA ILE A 171 12.54 4.27 0.31
C ILE A 171 11.43 3.20 0.30
N PHE A 172 10.44 3.33 -0.58
CA PHE A 172 9.26 2.47 -0.65
C PHE A 172 9.21 1.64 -1.94
N GLU A 173 8.47 0.55 -1.87
CA GLU A 173 8.12 -0.26 -3.04
C GLU A 173 6.69 -0.76 -2.96
N LEU A 174 6.12 -1.05 -4.13
CA LEU A 174 4.82 -1.70 -4.25
C LEU A 174 5.01 -3.22 -4.11
N THR A 175 4.45 -3.79 -3.06
CA THR A 175 4.40 -5.23 -2.81
C THR A 175 2.97 -5.72 -2.96
N LEU A 176 2.79 -6.82 -3.68
CA LEU A 176 1.49 -7.40 -4.00
C LEU A 176 1.32 -8.71 -3.23
N TYR A 177 0.13 -8.94 -2.70
CA TYR A 177 -0.20 -10.12 -1.90
C TYR A 177 -1.51 -10.75 -2.35
N ALA A 178 -1.56 -12.08 -2.34
CA ALA A 178 -2.78 -12.81 -2.08
C ALA A 178 -2.99 -12.87 -0.57
N VAL A 179 -4.21 -12.63 -0.09
CA VAL A 179 -4.54 -12.59 1.34
C VAL A 179 -5.68 -13.56 1.62
N ASN A 180 -5.54 -14.37 2.66
CA ASN A 180 -6.60 -15.26 3.11
C ASN A 180 -7.77 -14.42 3.67
N PRO A 181 -9.00 -14.55 3.12
CA PRO A 181 -10.16 -13.77 3.58
C PRO A 181 -10.53 -14.03 5.05
N LYS A 182 -10.23 -15.22 5.57
CA LYS A 182 -10.51 -15.61 6.96
C LYS A 182 -9.39 -15.23 7.92
N ASN A 183 -8.17 -15.07 7.41
CA ASN A 183 -7.00 -14.74 8.21
C ASN A 183 -6.06 -13.79 7.45
N ILE A 184 -6.23 -12.49 7.66
CA ILE A 184 -5.46 -11.45 6.96
C ILE A 184 -3.94 -11.48 7.21
N CYS A 185 -3.49 -12.22 8.23
CA CYS A 185 -2.06 -12.44 8.48
C CYS A 185 -1.48 -13.54 7.59
N ASP A 186 -2.33 -14.43 7.07
CA ASP A 186 -1.96 -15.46 6.10
C ASP A 186 -1.99 -14.85 4.70
N ARG A 187 -0.80 -14.61 4.15
CA ARG A 187 -0.63 -13.90 2.88
C ARG A 187 0.59 -14.40 2.12
N GLN A 188 0.50 -14.37 0.80
CA GLN A 188 1.55 -14.77 -0.12
C GLN A 188 1.93 -13.62 -1.04
N ILE A 189 3.24 -13.38 -1.22
CA ILE A 189 3.72 -12.37 -2.16
C ILE A 189 3.44 -12.83 -3.60
N LYS A 190 2.98 -11.89 -4.42
CA LYS A 190 2.66 -12.09 -5.83
C LYS A 190 3.47 -11.16 -6.73
N THR A 191 3.63 -11.54 -7.98
CA THR A 191 4.33 -10.75 -8.98
C THR A 191 3.41 -9.72 -9.62
N LYS A 192 3.99 -8.64 -10.16
CA LYS A 192 3.25 -7.64 -10.94
C LYS A 192 2.54 -8.26 -12.15
N LYS A 193 3.16 -9.28 -12.77
CA LYS A 193 2.58 -9.98 -13.91
C LYS A 193 1.29 -10.71 -13.52
N GLU A 194 1.29 -11.46 -12.42
CA GLU A 194 0.10 -12.16 -11.94
C GLU A 194 -1.08 -11.20 -11.70
N VAL A 195 -0.82 -10.00 -11.15
CA VAL A 195 -1.86 -8.99 -10.93
C VAL A 195 -2.31 -8.34 -12.24
N SER A 196 -1.40 -8.03 -13.16
CA SER A 196 -1.74 -7.48 -14.48
C SER A 196 -2.53 -8.47 -15.36
N ASP A 197 -2.31 -9.77 -15.17
CA ASP A 197 -3.06 -10.81 -15.89
C ASP A 197 -4.49 -10.99 -15.33
N LEU A 198 -4.75 -10.51 -14.10
CA LEU A 198 -6.05 -10.59 -13.42
C LEU A 198 -7.00 -9.45 -13.84
N PHE A 199 -6.49 -8.23 -14.06
CA PHE A 199 -7.26 -7.01 -14.35
C PHE A 199 -7.00 -6.50 -15.78
#